data_455cdf21f5e5f4e16a1b432fd2dc6e2e
#
_entry.id   455cdf21f5e5f4e16a1b432fd2dc6e2e
#
_cell.length_a   1.000
_cell.length_b   1.000
_cell.length_c   1.000
_cell.angle_alpha   90.00
_cell.angle_beta   90.00
_cell.angle_gamma   90.00
#
_symmetry.space_group_name_H-M   'P 1'
#
loop_
_entity.id
_entity.type
_entity.pdbx_description
1 polymer ?
#
loop_
_entity_poly.entity_id
_entity_poly.type
_entity_poly.pdbx_seq_one_letter_code
_entity_poly.pdbx_strand_id
1 'polypeptide(L)'
;IVADRDRPYLGEQVTATLYLYSRRPLENAPVVTREPSTEGFWVHDLLPPSRSLQAVPQEVRGALFYVYVLRRFALFPLKAGELSIGAAQIEVSTAAGFGWFGPSSRVLRREGSPLTMQVRPL
;
A
#
# COMPACT_ATOMS: atom_id res chain seq x y z
N ILE A 1 4.41 2.21 0.20
CA ILE A 1 4.16 1.79 1.58
C ILE A 1 4.88 2.73 2.55
N VAL A 2 4.24 3.03 3.63
CA VAL A 2 4.76 3.95 4.65
C VAL A 2 4.71 3.27 6.01
N ALA A 3 5.80 3.35 6.75
CA ALA A 3 5.87 2.86 8.12
C ALA A 3 5.97 4.03 9.10
N ASP A 4 5.42 3.84 10.29
CA ASP A 4 5.48 4.86 11.35
C ASP A 4 6.84 4.93 12.05
N ARG A 5 7.70 3.93 11.85
CA ARG A 5 9.06 3.85 12.40
C ARG A 5 10.01 3.26 11.38
N ASP A 6 11.22 3.77 11.31
CA ASP A 6 12.27 3.24 10.43
C ASP A 6 13.40 2.53 11.20
N ARG A 7 13.46 2.72 12.51
CA ARG A 7 14.49 2.14 13.38
C ARG A 7 13.86 1.57 14.65
N PRO A 8 12.96 0.58 14.52
CA PRO A 8 12.32 0.00 15.71
C PRO A 8 13.32 -0.87 16.51
N TYR A 9 12.98 -1.08 17.75
CA TYR A 9 13.65 -2.12 18.53
C TYR A 9 13.06 -3.48 18.20
N LEU A 10 13.85 -4.52 18.46
CA LEU A 10 13.39 -5.89 18.30
C LEU A 10 12.11 -6.12 19.10
N GLY A 11 11.08 -6.64 18.46
CA GLY A 11 9.77 -6.89 19.06
C GLY A 11 8.86 -5.67 19.20
N GLU A 12 9.33 -4.48 18.83
CA GLU A 12 8.50 -3.27 18.86
C GLU A 12 7.54 -3.23 17.68
N GLN A 13 6.30 -2.81 17.91
CA GLN A 13 5.32 -2.73 16.84
C GLN A 13 5.65 -1.61 15.86
N VAL A 14 5.65 -1.94 14.58
CA VAL A 14 5.70 -0.99 13.47
C VAL A 14 4.38 -1.08 12.72
N THR A 15 3.73 0.05 12.50
CA THR A 15 2.52 0.09 11.67
C THR A 15 2.90 0.50 10.25
N ALA A 16 2.68 -0.40 9.31
CA ALA A 16 2.94 -0.17 7.89
C ALA A 16 1.63 -0.07 7.12
N THR A 17 1.53 0.93 6.27
CA THR A 17 0.33 1.19 5.47
C THR A 17 0.69 1.26 3.99
N LEU A 18 -0.04 0.53 3.18
CA LEU A 18 0.07 0.56 1.72
C LEU A 18 -1.00 1.50 1.20
N TYR A 19 -0.57 2.62 0.62
CA TYR A 19 -1.45 3.64 0.03
C TYR A 19 -1.38 3.59 -1.49
N LEU A 20 -2.49 3.95 -2.11
CA LEU A 20 -2.54 4.26 -3.54
C LEU A 20 -3.03 5.69 -3.70
N TYR A 21 -2.26 6.51 -4.40
CA TYR A 21 -2.61 7.88 -4.74
C TYR A 21 -3.04 7.94 -6.20
N SER A 22 -4.23 8.48 -6.46
CA SER A 22 -4.74 8.63 -7.81
C SER A 22 -5.20 10.06 -8.05
N ARG A 23 -4.85 10.60 -9.23
CA ARG A 23 -5.31 11.94 -9.62
C ARG A 23 -6.79 11.96 -9.99
N ARG A 24 -7.37 10.80 -10.28
CA ARG A 24 -8.79 10.65 -10.66
C ARG A 24 -9.42 9.57 -9.80
N PRO A 25 -10.75 9.69 -9.52
CA PRO A 25 -11.45 8.59 -8.87
C PRO A 25 -11.37 7.32 -9.73
N LEU A 26 -11.19 6.19 -9.10
CA LEU A 26 -11.16 4.90 -9.79
C LEU A 26 -12.59 4.35 -9.93
N GLU A 27 -12.89 3.72 -11.07
CA GLU A 27 -14.20 3.10 -11.29
C GLU A 27 -14.40 1.89 -10.40
N ASN A 28 -13.35 1.11 -10.20
CA ASN A 28 -13.38 -0.10 -9.39
C ASN A 28 -12.32 -0.02 -8.31
N ALA A 29 -12.52 -0.78 -7.25
CA ALA A 29 -11.53 -0.85 -6.18
C ALA A 29 -10.21 -1.40 -6.72
N PRO A 30 -9.06 -0.83 -6.31
CA PRO A 30 -7.76 -1.37 -6.67
C PRO A 30 -7.60 -2.79 -6.13
N VAL A 31 -6.88 -3.62 -6.86
CA VAL A 31 -6.61 -5.00 -6.47
C VAL A 31 -5.13 -5.16 -6.19
N VAL A 32 -4.80 -5.69 -5.02
CA VAL A 32 -3.43 -6.05 -4.69
C VAL A 32 -3.17 -7.43 -5.27
N THR A 33 -2.35 -7.49 -6.32
CA THR A 33 -2.03 -8.74 -7.01
C THR A 33 -0.82 -9.45 -6.43
N ARG A 34 0.05 -8.72 -5.75
CA ARG A 34 1.16 -9.27 -5.00
C ARG A 34 1.22 -8.56 -3.65
N GLU A 35 1.05 -9.32 -2.58
CA GLU A 35 1.19 -8.79 -1.23
C GLU A 35 2.64 -8.38 -0.95
N PRO A 36 2.87 -7.36 -0.11
CA PRO A 36 4.21 -7.02 0.32
C PRO A 36 4.85 -8.21 1.05
N SER A 37 6.11 -8.49 0.75
CA SER A 37 6.86 -9.51 1.46
C SER A 37 7.22 -9.00 2.86
N THR A 38 6.88 -9.77 3.88
CA THR A 38 7.09 -9.41 5.29
C THR A 38 7.95 -10.44 6.01
N GLU A 39 8.89 -11.03 5.30
CA GLU A 39 9.83 -12.01 5.87
C GLU A 39 10.66 -11.36 6.99
N GLY A 40 10.77 -12.06 8.10
CA GLY A 40 11.45 -11.54 9.29
C GLY A 40 10.57 -10.79 10.26
N PHE A 41 9.27 -10.69 9.97
CA PHE A 41 8.29 -10.04 10.84
C PHE A 41 7.18 -11.01 11.23
N TRP A 42 6.65 -10.82 12.43
CA TRP A 42 5.33 -11.33 12.76
C TRP A 42 4.31 -10.28 12.34
N VAL A 43 3.24 -10.69 11.66
CA VAL A 43 2.31 -9.78 10.99
C VAL A 43 0.91 -9.96 11.54
N HIS A 44 0.26 -8.83 11.81
CA HIS A 44 -1.15 -8.79 12.17
C HIS A 44 -1.88 -7.77 11.30
N ASP A 45 -2.91 -8.21 10.58
CA ASP A 45 -3.72 -7.32 9.75
C ASP A 45 -4.56 -6.38 10.61
N LEU A 46 -4.48 -5.09 10.32
CA LEU A 46 -5.25 -4.06 11.00
C LEU A 46 -6.46 -3.58 10.19
N LEU A 47 -6.53 -3.95 8.92
CA LEU A 47 -7.61 -3.53 8.03
C LEU A 47 -8.49 -4.73 7.69
N PRO A 48 -9.80 -4.70 8.04
CA PRO A 48 -10.70 -5.81 7.71
C PRO A 48 -10.80 -6.02 6.20
N PRO A 49 -10.69 -7.27 5.71
CA PRO A 49 -10.73 -7.53 4.26
C PRO A 49 -12.10 -7.28 3.62
N SER A 50 -13.17 -7.22 4.42
CA SER A 50 -14.53 -7.01 3.94
C SER A 50 -14.91 -5.56 3.75
N ARG A 51 -14.03 -4.60 4.08
CA ARG A 51 -14.33 -3.18 3.91
C ARG A 51 -14.20 -2.78 2.47
N SER A 52 -15.24 -2.15 1.92
CA SER A 52 -15.12 -1.50 0.63
C SER A 52 -14.14 -0.34 0.73
N LEU A 53 -13.19 -0.30 -0.21
CA LEU A 53 -12.18 0.75 -0.23
C LEU A 53 -12.82 2.05 -0.71
N GLN A 54 -12.80 3.06 0.14
CA GLN A 54 -13.26 4.39 -0.19
C GLN A 54 -12.07 5.33 -0.35
N ALA A 55 -12.12 6.12 -1.40
CA ALA A 55 -11.12 7.15 -1.62
C ALA A 55 -11.34 8.31 -0.66
N VAL A 56 -10.25 8.82 -0.11
CA VAL A 56 -10.25 10.06 0.67
C VAL A 56 -9.57 11.13 -0.16
N PRO A 57 -10.29 12.24 -0.51
CA PRO A 57 -9.65 13.35 -1.21
C PRO A 57 -8.59 13.99 -0.30
N GLN A 58 -7.42 14.25 -0.87
CA GLN A 58 -6.32 14.86 -0.13
C GLN A 58 -5.52 15.76 -1.06
N GLU A 59 -5.19 16.96 -0.60
CA GLU A 59 -4.31 17.85 -1.32
C GLU A 59 -2.86 17.55 -0.94
N VAL A 60 -2.04 17.27 -1.95
CA VAL A 60 -0.62 16.99 -1.78
C VAL A 60 0.14 17.94 -2.71
N ARG A 61 0.97 18.81 -2.14
CA ARG A 61 1.80 19.78 -2.88
C ARG A 61 0.98 20.60 -3.89
N GLY A 62 -0.21 21.05 -3.48
CA GLY A 62 -1.10 21.86 -4.31
C GLY A 62 -1.93 21.10 -5.34
N ALA A 63 -1.83 19.77 -5.38
CA ALA A 63 -2.62 18.94 -6.29
C ALA A 63 -3.58 18.04 -5.52
N LEU A 64 -4.78 17.85 -6.04
CA LEU A 64 -5.78 16.98 -5.45
C LEU A 64 -5.50 15.53 -5.84
N PHE A 65 -5.44 14.66 -4.85
CA PHE A 65 -5.33 13.21 -5.03
C PHE A 65 -6.47 12.51 -4.31
N TYR A 66 -6.85 11.36 -4.84
CA TYR A 66 -7.73 10.42 -4.16
C TYR A 66 -6.86 9.34 -3.55
N VAL A 67 -6.91 9.20 -2.22
CA VAL A 67 -6.00 8.32 -1.48
C VAL A 67 -6.77 7.09 -1.01
N TYR A 68 -6.27 5.92 -1.37
CA TYR A 68 -6.83 4.63 -0.99
C TYR A 68 -5.87 3.94 -0.02
N VAL A 69 -6.40 3.45 1.09
CA VAL A 69 -5.65 2.58 2.00
C VAL A 69 -5.93 1.14 1.60
N LEU A 70 -4.91 0.46 1.07
CA LEU A 70 -5.07 -0.88 0.55
C LEU A 70 -4.79 -1.95 1.60
N ARG A 71 -3.76 -1.72 2.44
CA ARG A 71 -3.36 -2.63 3.51
C ARG A 71 -2.83 -1.83 4.68
N ARG A 72 -3.05 -2.35 5.88
CA ARG A 72 -2.42 -1.83 7.09
C ARG A 72 -2.06 -2.99 7.98
N PHE A 73 -0.79 -3.05 8.37
CA PHE A 73 -0.25 -4.15 9.15
C PHE A 73 0.39 -3.64 10.43
N ALA A 74 0.21 -4.40 11.51
CA ALA A 74 1.11 -4.33 12.64
C ALA A 74 2.22 -5.34 12.42
N LEU A 75 3.45 -4.88 12.38
CA LEU A 75 4.64 -5.69 12.14
C LEU A 75 5.51 -5.69 13.38
N PHE A 76 5.95 -6.89 13.76
CA PHE A 76 6.83 -7.06 14.92
C PHE A 76 8.13 -7.71 14.42
N PRO A 77 9.26 -6.97 14.42
CA PRO A 77 10.51 -7.54 13.94
C PRO A 77 10.97 -8.71 14.81
N LEU A 78 11.36 -9.80 14.17
CA LEU A 78 11.81 -11.01 14.84
C LEU A 78 13.33 -11.12 14.89
N LYS A 79 14.04 -10.26 14.16
CA LYS A 79 15.50 -10.23 14.08
C LYS A 79 15.99 -8.80 14.15
N ALA A 80 17.14 -8.59 14.78
CA ALA A 80 17.84 -7.31 14.70
C ALA A 80 18.59 -7.21 13.35
N GLY A 81 18.87 -5.99 12.94
CA GLY A 81 19.56 -5.71 11.70
C GLY A 81 18.64 -5.16 10.63
N GLU A 82 19.06 -5.27 9.39
CA GLU A 82 18.29 -4.75 8.26
C GLU A 82 17.17 -5.73 7.87
N LEU A 83 15.94 -5.23 7.93
CA LEU A 83 14.76 -5.96 7.44
C LEU A 83 14.07 -5.12 6.39
N SER A 84 13.50 -5.78 5.39
CA SER A 84 12.79 -5.11 4.30
C SER A 84 11.38 -5.63 4.16
N ILE A 85 10.47 -4.72 3.82
CA ILE A 85 9.14 -5.07 3.34
C ILE A 85 9.21 -4.99 1.82
N GLY A 86 8.93 -6.10 1.14
CA GLY A 86 9.04 -6.17 -0.31
C GLY A 86 7.97 -5.34 -1.01
N ALA A 87 8.20 -5.04 -2.28
CA ALA A 87 7.29 -4.26 -3.08
C ALA A 87 5.98 -5.01 -3.34
N ALA A 88 4.86 -4.31 -3.17
CA ALA A 88 3.54 -4.82 -3.55
C ALA A 88 3.26 -4.52 -5.01
N GLN A 89 2.45 -5.36 -5.66
CA GLN A 89 1.91 -5.06 -6.99
C GLN A 89 0.41 -4.81 -6.89
N ILE A 90 -0.03 -3.79 -7.61
CA ILE A 90 -1.42 -3.33 -7.59
C ILE A 90 -1.91 -3.21 -9.03
N GLU A 91 -3.13 -3.66 -9.27
CA GLU A 91 -3.83 -3.42 -10.53
C GLU A 91 -4.96 -2.43 -10.29
N VAL A 92 -5.04 -1.44 -11.16
CA VAL A 92 -6.11 -0.44 -11.14
C VAL A 92 -6.79 -0.42 -12.51
N SER A 93 -8.13 -0.30 -12.49
CA SER A 93 -8.92 -0.12 -13.69
C SER A 93 -9.27 1.34 -13.83
N THR A 94 -8.93 1.92 -14.97
CA THR A 94 -9.28 3.30 -15.28
C THR A 94 -10.18 3.34 -16.51
N ALA A 95 -11.13 4.30 -16.52
CA ALA A 95 -11.90 4.56 -17.72
C ALA A 95 -10.98 5.16 -18.78
N ALA A 96 -10.89 4.54 -19.96
CA ALA A 96 -10.05 5.01 -21.06
C ALA A 96 -10.81 5.87 -22.06
N GLY A 97 -11.87 6.55 -21.62
CA GLY A 97 -12.66 7.44 -22.46
C GLY A 97 -13.58 6.70 -23.44
N PHE A 98 -14.32 7.49 -24.22
CA PHE A 98 -15.22 6.95 -25.25
C PHE A 98 -14.44 6.69 -26.53
N GLY A 99 -14.22 5.41 -26.84
CA GLY A 99 -13.80 5.01 -28.17
C GLY A 99 -15.00 4.84 -29.09
N TRP A 100 -14.71 4.62 -30.34
CA TRP A 100 -15.71 4.35 -31.39
C TRP A 100 -16.58 3.12 -31.09
N PHE A 101 -16.14 2.25 -30.17
CA PHE A 101 -16.83 1.02 -29.78
C PHE A 101 -17.43 1.09 -28.36
N GLY A 102 -17.56 2.28 -27.79
CA GLY A 102 -18.09 2.48 -26.45
C GLY A 102 -16.99 2.65 -25.38
N PRO A 103 -17.38 2.71 -24.10
CA PRO A 103 -16.41 2.91 -23.03
C PRO A 103 -15.49 1.68 -22.94
N SER A 104 -14.18 1.92 -22.96
CA SER A 104 -13.19 0.91 -22.71
C SER A 104 -12.53 1.16 -21.38
N SER A 105 -12.26 0.09 -20.62
CA SER A 105 -11.49 0.16 -19.40
C SER A 105 -10.07 -0.27 -19.68
N ARG A 106 -9.10 0.38 -19.02
CA ARG A 106 -7.69 0.02 -19.13
C ARG A 106 -7.24 -0.46 -17.77
N VAL A 107 -6.57 -1.59 -17.73
CA VAL A 107 -5.94 -2.12 -16.52
C VAL A 107 -4.50 -1.64 -16.49
N LEU A 108 -4.13 -0.97 -15.42
CA LEU A 108 -2.77 -0.51 -15.18
C LEU A 108 -2.19 -1.26 -13.99
N ARG A 109 -0.93 -1.68 -14.14
CA ARG A 109 -0.19 -2.29 -13.05
C ARG A 109 0.78 -1.30 -12.48
N ARG A 110 0.85 -1.25 -11.15
CA ARG A 110 1.80 -0.42 -10.43
C ARG A 110 2.51 -1.25 -9.39
N GLU A 111 3.78 -0.98 -9.22
CA GLU A 111 4.60 -1.63 -8.21
C GLU A 111 5.10 -0.57 -7.25
N GLY A 112 4.92 -0.81 -5.95
CA GLY A 112 5.44 0.06 -4.91
C GLY A 112 6.93 -0.14 -4.72
N SER A 113 7.57 0.81 -4.05
CA SER A 113 8.97 0.66 -3.65
C SER A 113 9.07 -0.19 -2.40
N PRO A 114 10.11 -1.03 -2.28
CA PRO A 114 10.36 -1.73 -1.03
C PRO A 114 10.72 -0.74 0.08
N LEU A 115 10.42 -1.11 1.30
CA LEU A 115 10.73 -0.32 2.48
C LEU A 115 11.75 -1.07 3.32
N THR A 116 12.88 -0.41 3.64
CA THR A 116 13.92 -1.00 4.46
C THR A 116 13.94 -0.32 5.82
N MET A 117 14.11 -1.10 6.87
CA MET A 117 14.25 -0.59 8.22
C MET A 117 15.43 -1.23 8.95
N GLN A 118 15.98 -0.47 9.90
CA GLN A 118 17.07 -0.92 10.75
C GLN A 118 16.52 -1.29 12.12
N VAL A 119 16.47 -2.57 12.42
CA VAL A 119 15.96 -3.06 13.69
C VAL A 119 17.08 -3.08 14.71
N ARG A 120 16.88 -2.36 15.81
CA ARG A 120 17.87 -2.25 16.87
C ARG A 120 17.70 -3.40 17.86
N PRO A 121 18.77 -4.02 18.35
CA PRO A 121 18.67 -5.01 19.41
C PRO A 121 18.21 -4.38 20.71
N LEU A 122 17.57 -5.15 21.54
CA LEU A 122 17.18 -4.72 22.90
C LEU A 122 18.40 -4.54 23.79
#